data_d73bf0fc6ab34e2250b02bf7ef218407
#
_entry.id   d73bf0fc6ab34e2250b02bf7ef218407
#
_cell.length_a   1.000
_cell.length_b   1.000
_cell.length_c   1.000
_cell.angle_alpha   90.00
_cell.angle_beta   90.00
_cell.angle_gamma   90.00
#
_symmetry.space_group_name_H-M   'P 1'
#
loop_
_entity.id
_entity.type
_entity.pdbx_description
1 polymer ?
#
loop_
_entity_poly.entity_id
_entity_poly.type
_entity_poly.pdbx_seq_one_letter_code
_entity_poly.pdbx_strand_id
1 'polypeptide(L)'
;MDWFENGWGLSLIVFLPVIGAAVVMAIPKAKESAIKWTALIFSLVTLALAVMLAVQFDYSAAGTYQFGTAMDTSWINAINAHFHIAVDGISLPMVVLATLITVLVIVYSWNHWPEPHNRKLLLVFVLILATGMTGTFVALDLVLFFVFFEVVLLPMYFMIGIWGDRAIREIPVVKWKIEMRLYASLKFFIFT
;
A
#
# COMPACT_ATOMS: atom_id res chain seq x y z
N MET A 1 3.70 -2.03 25.45
CA MET A 1 4.52 -2.59 24.34
C MET A 1 5.05 -1.42 23.56
N ASP A 2 6.21 -0.96 23.93
CA ASP A 2 6.81 0.33 23.55
C ASP A 2 7.10 0.51 22.04
N TRP A 3 7.12 -0.57 21.28
CA TRP A 3 7.45 -0.53 19.86
C TRP A 3 6.31 -0.02 18.95
N PHE A 4 5.04 -0.13 19.35
CA PHE A 4 3.95 0.56 18.68
C PHE A 4 3.93 2.04 19.02
N GLU A 5 4.16 2.39 20.28
CA GLU A 5 4.22 3.80 20.72
C GLU A 5 5.35 4.56 20.01
N ASN A 6 6.49 3.90 19.81
CA ASN A 6 7.64 4.46 19.09
C ASN A 6 7.47 4.49 17.55
N GLY A 7 6.31 4.10 17.00
CA GLY A 7 6.01 4.13 15.57
C GLY A 7 6.62 3.03 14.72
N TRP A 8 7.50 2.19 15.26
CA TRP A 8 8.10 1.07 14.51
C TRP A 8 7.06 0.04 14.07
N GLY A 9 6.06 -0.24 14.93
CA GLY A 9 4.98 -1.16 14.60
C GLY A 9 4.13 -0.65 13.43
N LEU A 10 3.85 0.66 13.40
CA LEU A 10 3.10 1.29 12.33
C LEU A 10 3.91 1.30 11.01
N SER A 11 5.21 1.64 11.10
CA SER A 11 6.11 1.56 9.94
C SER A 11 6.18 0.13 9.39
N LEU A 12 6.19 -0.89 10.24
CA LEU A 12 6.19 -2.28 9.81
C LEU A 12 4.90 -2.64 9.07
N ILE A 13 3.73 -2.21 9.55
CA ILE A 13 2.44 -2.41 8.85
C ILE A 13 2.49 -1.81 7.45
N VAL A 14 3.06 -0.61 7.29
CA VAL A 14 3.15 0.08 6.00
C VAL A 14 4.13 -0.61 5.05
N PHE A 15 5.33 -0.98 5.51
CA PHE A 15 6.41 -1.46 4.63
C PHE A 15 6.47 -2.98 4.48
N LEU A 16 5.81 -3.76 5.34
CA LEU A 16 5.82 -5.22 5.25
C LEU A 16 5.28 -5.76 3.91
N PRO A 17 4.21 -5.20 3.31
CA PRO A 17 3.75 -5.69 2.01
C PRO A 17 4.77 -5.47 0.89
N VAL A 18 5.48 -4.32 0.85
CA VAL A 18 6.50 -4.09 -0.19
C VAL A 18 7.73 -4.98 0.01
N ILE A 19 8.08 -5.32 1.26
CA ILE A 19 9.09 -6.34 1.54
C ILE A 19 8.63 -7.70 0.97
N GLY A 20 7.37 -8.06 1.21
CA GLY A 20 6.74 -9.24 0.61
C GLY A 20 6.79 -9.22 -0.92
N ALA A 21 6.52 -8.08 -1.55
CA ALA A 21 6.65 -7.91 -2.99
C ALA A 21 8.08 -8.18 -3.49
N ALA A 22 9.08 -7.65 -2.80
CA ALA A 22 10.49 -7.89 -3.11
C ALA A 22 10.87 -9.38 -3.00
N VAL A 23 10.41 -10.05 -1.94
CA VAL A 23 10.62 -11.51 -1.76
C VAL A 23 9.92 -12.29 -2.90
N VAL A 24 8.68 -11.96 -3.22
CA VAL A 24 7.95 -12.57 -4.35
C VAL A 24 8.71 -12.35 -5.65
N MET A 25 9.28 -11.17 -5.88
CA MET A 25 10.11 -10.89 -7.07
C MET A 25 11.37 -11.76 -7.14
N ALA A 26 11.95 -12.13 -6.03
CA ALA A 26 13.13 -13.00 -5.99
C ALA A 26 12.82 -14.49 -6.32
N ILE A 27 11.56 -14.95 -6.12
CA ILE A 27 11.17 -16.34 -6.37
C ILE A 27 11.10 -16.61 -7.88
N PRO A 28 11.70 -17.71 -8.41
CA PRO A 28 11.57 -18.09 -9.83
C PRO A 28 10.11 -18.30 -10.23
N LYS A 29 9.72 -17.88 -11.45
CA LYS A 29 8.35 -18.01 -12.00
C LYS A 29 7.83 -19.45 -12.01
N ALA A 30 8.70 -20.43 -12.11
CA ALA A 30 8.34 -21.86 -12.08
C ALA A 30 7.75 -22.33 -10.75
N LYS A 31 8.00 -21.61 -9.64
CA LYS A 31 7.52 -21.97 -8.30
C LYS A 31 6.23 -21.21 -7.95
N GLU A 32 5.16 -21.40 -8.72
CA GLU A 32 3.89 -20.68 -8.55
C GLU A 32 3.30 -20.82 -7.14
N SER A 33 3.35 -22.02 -6.56
CA SER A 33 2.84 -22.26 -5.21
C SER A 33 3.60 -21.43 -4.17
N ALA A 34 4.93 -21.36 -4.26
CA ALA A 34 5.74 -20.54 -3.35
C ALA A 34 5.40 -19.05 -3.48
N ILE A 35 5.20 -18.54 -4.70
CA ILE A 35 4.79 -17.15 -4.97
C ILE A 35 3.47 -16.83 -4.25
N LYS A 36 2.45 -17.70 -4.42
CA LYS A 36 1.14 -17.53 -3.81
C LYS A 36 1.20 -17.52 -2.28
N TRP A 37 1.85 -18.53 -1.71
CA TRP A 37 1.98 -18.64 -0.25
C TRP A 37 2.78 -17.49 0.36
N THR A 38 3.86 -17.07 -0.29
CA THR A 38 4.63 -15.91 0.19
C THR A 38 3.78 -14.64 0.21
N ALA A 39 3.06 -14.33 -0.87
CA ALA A 39 2.19 -13.16 -0.93
C ALA A 39 1.09 -13.22 0.16
N LEU A 40 0.48 -14.41 0.35
CA LEU A 40 -0.55 -14.61 1.36
C LEU A 40 -0.01 -14.46 2.78
N ILE A 41 1.16 -15.04 3.08
CA ILE A 41 1.76 -14.94 4.42
C ILE A 41 2.07 -13.49 4.77
N PHE A 42 2.73 -12.75 3.87
CA PHE A 42 3.04 -11.34 4.12
C PHE A 42 1.77 -10.49 4.31
N SER A 43 0.73 -10.70 3.52
CA SER A 43 -0.54 -9.97 3.67
C SER A 43 -1.29 -10.35 4.97
N LEU A 44 -1.28 -11.63 5.37
CA LEU A 44 -1.89 -12.08 6.62
C LEU A 44 -1.15 -11.53 7.85
N VAL A 45 0.19 -11.51 7.82
CA VAL A 45 0.98 -10.90 8.91
C VAL A 45 0.69 -9.41 9.01
N THR A 46 0.60 -8.70 7.88
CA THR A 46 0.22 -7.28 7.86
C THR A 46 -1.17 -7.05 8.45
N LEU A 47 -2.16 -7.87 8.07
CA LEU A 47 -3.50 -7.81 8.63
C LEU A 47 -3.50 -8.10 10.15
N ALA A 48 -2.76 -9.12 10.59
CA ALA A 48 -2.67 -9.45 12.00
C ALA A 48 -2.08 -8.28 12.82
N LEU A 49 -1.05 -7.63 12.30
CA LEU A 49 -0.48 -6.42 12.92
C LEU A 49 -1.47 -5.25 12.94
N ALA A 50 -2.24 -5.03 11.87
CA ALA A 50 -3.26 -4.00 11.82
C ALA A 50 -4.41 -4.26 12.81
N VAL A 51 -4.84 -5.52 12.94
CA VAL A 51 -5.83 -5.91 13.96
C VAL A 51 -5.27 -5.75 15.38
N MET A 52 -4.01 -6.13 15.61
CA MET A 52 -3.35 -5.93 16.90
C MET A 52 -3.24 -4.45 17.26
N LEU A 53 -2.95 -3.58 16.29
CA LEU A 53 -2.97 -2.14 16.45
C LEU A 53 -4.38 -1.65 16.87
N ALA A 54 -5.43 -2.16 16.21
CA ALA A 54 -6.81 -1.80 16.51
C ALA A 54 -7.25 -2.23 17.93
N VAL A 55 -6.75 -3.37 18.41
CA VAL A 55 -7.04 -3.83 19.79
C VAL A 55 -6.33 -2.97 20.84
N GLN A 56 -5.16 -2.41 20.53
CA GLN A 56 -4.38 -1.58 21.45
C GLN A 56 -4.76 -0.08 21.38
N PHE A 57 -5.61 0.29 20.43
CA PHE A 57 -6.03 1.69 20.24
C PHE A 57 -6.92 2.16 21.40
N ASP A 58 -6.62 3.35 21.92
CA ASP A 58 -7.46 3.97 22.94
C ASP A 58 -8.64 4.71 22.27
N TYR A 59 -9.79 4.08 22.29
CA TYR A 59 -11.02 4.63 21.70
C TYR A 59 -11.59 5.82 22.48
N SER A 60 -11.18 6.03 23.74
CA SER A 60 -11.60 7.19 24.53
C SER A 60 -10.93 8.48 24.04
N ALA A 61 -9.76 8.34 23.44
CA ALA A 61 -8.94 9.40 22.84
C ALA A 61 -8.91 9.34 21.29
N ALA A 62 -9.97 8.85 20.66
CA ALA A 62 -10.03 8.61 19.21
C ALA A 62 -9.84 9.86 18.34
N GLY A 63 -10.04 11.05 18.89
CA GLY A 63 -9.79 12.33 18.23
C GLY A 63 -8.32 12.79 18.26
N THR A 64 -7.43 12.03 18.87
CA THR A 64 -6.00 12.33 18.96
C THR A 64 -5.19 11.32 18.17
N TYR A 65 -4.02 11.75 17.68
CA TYR A 65 -3.09 10.85 17.02
C TYR A 65 -2.43 9.92 18.03
N GLN A 66 -2.41 8.63 17.70
CA GLN A 66 -1.79 7.57 18.50
C GLN A 66 -0.82 6.79 17.62
N PHE A 67 0.14 6.11 18.23
CA PHE A 67 1.13 5.25 17.58
C PHE A 67 1.92 5.97 16.47
N GLY A 68 3.18 6.27 16.75
CA GLY A 68 4.07 6.87 15.77
C GLY A 68 4.25 8.38 15.89
N THR A 69 3.54 9.06 16.78
CA THR A 69 3.73 10.51 17.01
C THR A 69 5.16 10.89 17.41
N ALA A 70 5.93 9.93 17.95
CA ALA A 70 7.34 10.09 18.27
C ALA A 70 8.27 9.99 17.04
N MET A 71 7.79 9.45 15.91
CA MET A 71 8.55 9.36 14.66
C MET A 71 8.32 10.60 13.80
N ASP A 72 8.93 11.71 14.18
CA ASP A 72 8.99 12.91 13.35
C ASP A 72 10.45 13.13 12.93
N THR A 73 10.80 12.61 11.75
CA THR A 73 12.16 12.72 11.22
C THR A 73 12.16 13.55 9.95
N SER A 74 12.85 14.68 9.96
CA SER A 74 13.08 15.47 8.75
C SER A 74 13.90 14.67 7.74
N TRP A 75 13.38 14.47 6.53
CA TRP A 75 14.07 13.75 5.45
C TRP A 75 14.42 14.65 4.26
N ILE A 76 13.65 15.72 4.02
CA ILE A 76 13.96 16.72 2.99
C ILE A 76 13.88 18.10 3.63
N ASN A 77 15.01 18.58 4.18
CA ASN A 77 15.08 19.86 4.89
C ASN A 77 14.73 21.07 4.00
N ALA A 78 15.01 20.98 2.69
CA ALA A 78 14.78 22.08 1.75
C ALA A 78 13.31 22.52 1.65
N ILE A 79 12.37 21.58 1.84
CA ILE A 79 10.92 21.80 1.78
C ILE A 79 10.23 21.52 3.11
N ASN A 80 11.00 21.35 4.19
CA ASN A 80 10.52 21.02 5.52
C ASN A 80 9.60 19.78 5.52
N ALA A 81 9.95 18.75 4.72
CA ALA A 81 9.20 17.50 4.66
C ALA A 81 9.67 16.53 5.75
N HIS A 82 8.71 15.95 6.47
CA HIS A 82 8.94 15.07 7.60
C HIS A 82 8.40 13.68 7.33
N PHE A 83 9.15 12.65 7.72
CA PHE A 83 8.61 11.30 7.84
C PHE A 83 7.83 11.23 9.15
N HIS A 84 6.56 11.58 9.08
CA HIS A 84 5.66 11.64 10.21
C HIS A 84 4.42 10.80 9.92
N ILE A 85 4.25 9.71 10.65
CA ILE A 85 3.13 8.78 10.52
C ILE A 85 2.48 8.59 11.88
N ALA A 86 1.16 8.59 11.92
CA ALA A 86 0.39 8.23 13.11
C ALA A 86 -1.02 7.77 12.71
N VAL A 87 -1.80 7.32 13.67
CA VAL A 87 -3.15 6.80 13.47
C VAL A 87 -4.12 7.54 14.38
N ASP A 88 -5.29 7.87 13.84
CA ASP A 88 -6.43 8.39 14.58
C ASP A 88 -7.64 7.45 14.47
N GLY A 89 -8.75 7.79 15.10
CA GLY A 89 -9.98 6.98 15.10
C GLY A 89 -10.63 6.82 13.72
N ILE A 90 -10.25 7.64 12.73
CA ILE A 90 -10.77 7.54 11.35
C ILE A 90 -9.81 6.72 10.48
N SER A 91 -8.50 6.94 10.58
CA SER A 91 -7.50 6.24 9.78
C SER A 91 -7.35 4.77 10.18
N LEU A 92 -7.52 4.44 11.47
CA LEU A 92 -7.42 3.06 11.96
C LEU A 92 -8.32 2.06 11.22
N PRO A 93 -9.66 2.27 11.13
CA PRO A 93 -10.51 1.36 10.38
C PRO A 93 -10.16 1.30 8.90
N MET A 94 -9.65 2.39 8.30
CA MET A 94 -9.19 2.40 6.91
C MET A 94 -7.96 1.53 6.70
N VAL A 95 -6.99 1.55 7.63
CA VAL A 95 -5.81 0.68 7.61
C VAL A 95 -6.22 -0.79 7.73
N VAL A 96 -7.10 -1.12 8.68
CA VAL A 96 -7.61 -2.50 8.85
C VAL A 96 -8.36 -2.96 7.61
N LEU A 97 -9.21 -2.11 7.05
CA LEU A 97 -9.97 -2.43 5.83
C LEU A 97 -9.04 -2.64 4.63
N ALA A 98 -8.05 -1.78 4.42
CA ALA A 98 -7.09 -1.90 3.33
C ALA A 98 -6.30 -3.21 3.40
N THR A 99 -5.82 -3.58 4.60
CA THR A 99 -5.10 -4.84 4.81
C THR A 99 -6.00 -6.06 4.63
N LEU A 100 -7.25 -6.00 5.10
CA LEU A 100 -8.26 -7.05 4.89
C LEU A 100 -8.56 -7.25 3.41
N ILE A 101 -8.85 -6.17 2.67
CA ILE A 101 -9.11 -6.24 1.22
C ILE A 101 -7.91 -6.84 0.50
N THR A 102 -6.68 -6.49 0.87
CA THR A 102 -5.47 -7.06 0.28
C THR A 102 -5.43 -8.59 0.42
N VAL A 103 -5.72 -9.12 1.61
CA VAL A 103 -5.82 -10.57 1.84
C VAL A 103 -6.90 -11.19 0.97
N LEU A 104 -8.11 -10.59 0.94
CA LEU A 104 -9.22 -11.10 0.14
C LEU A 104 -8.91 -11.13 -1.35
N VAL A 105 -8.24 -10.09 -1.89
CA VAL A 105 -7.80 -10.04 -3.29
C VAL A 105 -6.80 -11.14 -3.60
N ILE A 106 -5.82 -11.39 -2.72
CA ILE A 106 -4.84 -12.46 -2.91
C ILE A 106 -5.51 -13.83 -2.87
N VAL A 107 -6.43 -14.06 -1.92
CA VAL A 107 -7.20 -15.31 -1.83
C VAL A 107 -8.11 -15.51 -3.05
N TYR A 108 -8.82 -14.48 -3.48
CA TYR A 108 -9.64 -14.52 -4.69
C TYR A 108 -8.81 -14.84 -5.93
N SER A 109 -7.62 -14.21 -6.05
CA SER A 109 -6.68 -14.47 -7.16
C SER A 109 -6.12 -15.89 -7.16
N TRP A 110 -6.37 -16.71 -6.14
CA TRP A 110 -5.79 -18.06 -6.05
C TRP A 110 -6.19 -18.97 -7.20
N ASN A 111 -7.47 -18.91 -7.60
CA ASN A 111 -8.05 -19.71 -8.67
C ASN A 111 -8.55 -18.89 -9.87
N HIS A 112 -8.73 -17.58 -9.70
CA HIS A 112 -9.26 -16.68 -10.71
C HIS A 112 -8.16 -15.74 -11.21
N TRP A 113 -7.56 -16.12 -12.34
CA TRP A 113 -6.48 -15.34 -12.94
C TRP A 113 -6.98 -14.64 -14.20
N PRO A 114 -6.90 -13.30 -14.24
CA PRO A 114 -7.13 -12.61 -15.49
C PRO A 114 -5.97 -12.85 -16.47
N GLU A 115 -6.28 -12.94 -17.73
CA GLU A 115 -5.28 -12.98 -18.79
C GLU A 115 -4.72 -11.57 -19.07
N PRO A 116 -3.45 -11.40 -19.43
CA PRO A 116 -2.40 -12.38 -19.66
C PRO A 116 -1.80 -12.95 -18.35
N HIS A 117 -1.38 -14.21 -18.38
CA HIS A 117 -1.04 -15.03 -17.22
C HIS A 117 0.29 -14.67 -16.54
N ASN A 118 0.49 -13.45 -16.11
CA ASN A 118 1.66 -13.09 -15.30
C ASN A 118 1.28 -12.94 -13.82
N ARG A 119 0.97 -14.06 -13.18
CA ARG A 119 0.53 -14.17 -11.78
C ARG A 119 1.48 -13.49 -10.80
N LYS A 120 2.78 -13.71 -10.98
CA LYS A 120 3.82 -13.13 -10.13
C LYS A 120 3.75 -11.60 -10.13
N LEU A 121 3.64 -11.00 -11.32
CA LEU A 121 3.60 -9.55 -11.46
C LEU A 121 2.32 -8.95 -10.83
N LEU A 122 1.17 -9.62 -10.99
CA LEU A 122 -0.08 -9.20 -10.38
C LEU A 122 0.05 -9.14 -8.84
N LEU A 123 0.55 -10.22 -8.22
CA LEU A 123 0.71 -10.27 -6.76
C LEU A 123 1.73 -9.23 -6.24
N VAL A 124 2.79 -8.98 -6.99
CA VAL A 124 3.74 -7.91 -6.67
C VAL A 124 3.04 -6.55 -6.67
N PHE A 125 2.25 -6.25 -7.69
CA PHE A 125 1.52 -4.97 -7.74
C PHE A 125 0.45 -4.85 -6.66
N VAL A 126 -0.24 -5.94 -6.30
CA VAL A 126 -1.20 -5.94 -5.17
C VAL A 126 -0.51 -5.61 -3.86
N LEU A 127 0.69 -6.17 -3.60
CA LEU A 127 1.44 -5.89 -2.37
C LEU A 127 2.02 -4.46 -2.35
N ILE A 128 2.50 -3.94 -3.49
CA ILE A 128 2.94 -2.53 -3.58
C ILE A 128 1.75 -1.59 -3.38
N LEU A 129 0.60 -1.91 -3.97
CA LEU A 129 -0.64 -1.15 -3.79
C LEU A 129 -1.06 -1.11 -2.31
N ALA A 130 -0.95 -2.24 -1.60
CA ALA A 130 -1.25 -2.32 -0.17
C ALA A 130 -0.36 -1.38 0.65
N THR A 131 0.96 -1.33 0.36
CA THR A 131 1.89 -0.38 1.00
C THR A 131 1.47 1.07 0.75
N GLY A 132 1.13 1.42 -0.50
CA GLY A 132 0.67 2.77 -0.84
C GLY A 132 -0.63 3.14 -0.11
N MET A 133 -1.62 2.25 -0.09
CA MET A 133 -2.89 2.48 0.60
C MET A 133 -2.72 2.67 2.11
N THR A 134 -2.02 1.77 2.78
CA THR A 134 -1.78 1.88 4.22
C THR A 134 -0.96 3.12 4.55
N GLY A 135 0.08 3.43 3.78
CA GLY A 135 0.90 4.63 3.95
C GLY A 135 0.10 5.93 3.78
N THR A 136 -0.80 5.98 2.79
CA THR A 136 -1.67 7.15 2.57
C THR A 136 -2.58 7.44 3.77
N PHE A 137 -3.08 6.40 4.46
CA PHE A 137 -3.98 6.58 5.61
C PHE A 137 -3.28 7.00 6.89
N VAL A 138 -1.96 6.78 7.01
CA VAL A 138 -1.21 7.07 8.23
C VAL A 138 -0.26 8.26 8.09
N ALA A 139 -0.05 8.78 6.88
CA ALA A 139 0.83 9.91 6.63
C ALA A 139 0.23 11.21 7.20
N LEU A 140 0.97 11.90 8.07
CA LEU A 140 0.60 13.20 8.62
C LEU A 140 1.26 14.36 7.87
N ASP A 141 2.36 14.11 7.16
CA ASP A 141 3.01 15.09 6.32
C ASP A 141 2.43 15.07 4.90
N LEU A 142 2.18 16.25 4.32
CA LEU A 142 1.56 16.39 3.01
C LEU A 142 2.42 15.80 1.88
N VAL A 143 3.74 15.97 1.96
CA VAL A 143 4.68 15.43 0.97
C VAL A 143 4.73 13.91 1.07
N LEU A 144 4.77 13.38 2.30
CA LEU A 144 4.74 11.95 2.55
C LEU A 144 3.42 11.32 2.08
N PHE A 145 2.29 11.96 2.37
CA PHE A 145 0.97 11.55 1.85
C PHE A 145 0.98 11.48 0.32
N PHE A 146 1.52 12.51 -0.34
CA PHE A 146 1.59 12.55 -1.78
C PHE A 146 2.45 11.43 -2.36
N VAL A 147 3.60 11.13 -1.74
CA VAL A 147 4.47 10.01 -2.14
C VAL A 147 3.74 8.68 -2.06
N PHE A 148 3.04 8.38 -0.95
CA PHE A 148 2.27 7.15 -0.84
C PHE A 148 1.10 7.10 -1.82
N PHE A 149 0.44 8.22 -2.07
CA PHE A 149 -0.62 8.32 -3.06
C PHE A 149 -0.12 7.99 -4.48
N GLU A 150 1.07 8.46 -4.86
CA GLU A 150 1.73 8.11 -6.12
C GLU A 150 2.07 6.61 -6.18
N VAL A 151 2.53 6.03 -5.06
CA VAL A 151 2.80 4.58 -4.97
C VAL A 151 1.53 3.76 -5.20
N VAL A 152 0.33 4.28 -4.88
CA VAL A 152 -0.96 3.64 -5.23
C VAL A 152 -1.24 3.72 -6.73
N LEU A 153 -0.99 4.89 -7.34
CA LEU A 153 -1.39 5.14 -8.73
C LEU A 153 -0.60 4.30 -9.74
N LEU A 154 0.70 4.12 -9.53
CA LEU A 154 1.57 3.39 -10.44
C LEU A 154 1.15 1.91 -10.62
N PRO A 155 1.03 1.10 -9.55
CA PRO A 155 0.56 -0.28 -9.68
C PRO A 155 -0.85 -0.36 -10.28
N MET A 156 -1.76 0.54 -9.86
CA MET A 156 -3.13 0.57 -10.36
C MET A 156 -3.17 0.82 -11.87
N TYR A 157 -2.33 1.74 -12.38
CA TYR A 157 -2.20 1.98 -13.82
C TYR A 157 -1.78 0.72 -14.57
N PHE A 158 -0.71 0.04 -14.10
CA PHE A 158 -0.25 -1.18 -14.75
C PHE A 158 -1.25 -2.32 -14.63
N MET A 159 -1.93 -2.46 -13.50
CA MET A 159 -2.95 -3.49 -13.31
C MET A 159 -4.12 -3.30 -14.29
N ILE A 160 -4.63 -2.08 -14.45
CA ILE A 160 -5.69 -1.79 -15.42
C ILE A 160 -5.17 -1.96 -16.86
N GLY A 161 -3.96 -1.52 -17.14
CA GLY A 161 -3.35 -1.61 -18.48
C GLY A 161 -3.08 -3.03 -18.94
N ILE A 162 -2.69 -3.93 -18.03
CA ILE A 162 -2.31 -5.31 -18.37
C ILE A 162 -3.51 -6.26 -18.24
N TRP A 163 -4.29 -6.17 -17.16
CA TRP A 163 -5.36 -7.12 -16.82
C TRP A 163 -6.76 -6.55 -16.89
N GLY A 164 -6.92 -5.23 -17.14
CA GLY A 164 -8.23 -4.62 -17.30
C GLY A 164 -8.97 -5.15 -18.52
N ASP A 165 -10.30 -5.14 -18.47
CA ASP A 165 -11.15 -5.53 -19.58
C ASP A 165 -10.82 -4.69 -20.83
N ARG A 166 -10.70 -5.35 -22.00
CA ARG A 166 -10.42 -4.70 -23.29
C ARG A 166 -11.45 -3.61 -23.59
N ALA A 167 -12.73 -3.89 -23.34
CA ALA A 167 -13.79 -2.93 -23.54
C ALA A 167 -13.63 -1.65 -22.71
N ILE A 168 -13.14 -1.78 -21.48
CA ILE A 168 -12.88 -0.64 -20.57
C ILE A 168 -11.60 0.09 -20.97
N ARG A 169 -10.56 -0.61 -21.39
CA ARG A 169 -9.29 -0.01 -21.84
C ARG A 169 -9.44 0.85 -23.09
N GLU A 170 -10.34 0.49 -23.98
CA GLU A 170 -10.57 1.18 -25.25
C GLU A 170 -11.51 2.38 -25.11
N ILE A 171 -12.13 2.61 -23.95
CA ILE A 171 -12.92 3.81 -23.70
C ILE A 171 -11.99 5.03 -23.70
N PRO A 172 -12.12 5.97 -24.65
CA PRO A 172 -11.20 7.11 -24.78
C PRO A 172 -11.07 7.95 -23.51
N VAL A 173 -12.16 8.08 -22.73
CA VAL A 173 -12.19 8.84 -21.46
C VAL A 173 -11.36 8.17 -20.37
N VAL A 174 -11.38 6.84 -20.29
CA VAL A 174 -10.57 6.09 -19.30
C VAL A 174 -9.09 6.17 -19.66
N LYS A 175 -8.76 5.96 -20.93
CA LYS A 175 -7.41 6.10 -21.46
C LYS A 175 -6.86 7.50 -21.20
N TRP A 176 -7.62 8.53 -21.53
CA TRP A 176 -7.23 9.92 -21.32
C TRP A 176 -7.05 10.28 -19.83
N LYS A 177 -7.96 9.84 -18.93
CA LYS A 177 -7.83 10.08 -17.48
C LYS A 177 -6.61 9.40 -16.88
N ILE A 178 -6.29 8.19 -17.32
CA ILE A 178 -5.13 7.45 -16.86
C ILE A 178 -3.85 8.14 -17.34
N GLU A 179 -3.76 8.48 -18.62
CA GLU A 179 -2.62 9.18 -19.20
C GLU A 179 -2.38 10.56 -18.56
N MET A 180 -3.44 11.34 -18.37
CA MET A 180 -3.34 12.67 -17.75
C MET A 180 -2.89 12.62 -16.30
N ARG A 181 -3.37 11.65 -15.51
CA ARG A 181 -2.94 11.49 -14.13
C ARG A 181 -1.47 11.07 -14.04
N LEU A 182 -1.06 10.12 -14.86
CA LEU A 182 0.35 9.69 -14.91
C LEU A 182 1.27 10.84 -15.34
N TYR A 183 0.86 11.62 -16.33
CA TYR A 183 1.61 12.79 -16.80
C TYR A 183 1.74 13.88 -15.74
N ALA A 184 0.65 14.16 -15.01
CA ALA A 184 0.66 15.14 -13.93
C ALA A 184 1.56 14.68 -12.76
N SER A 185 1.47 13.42 -12.36
CA SER A 185 2.28 12.83 -11.30
C SER A 185 3.77 12.79 -11.65
N LEU A 186 4.12 12.31 -12.84
CA LEU A 186 5.50 12.31 -13.32
C LEU A 186 6.07 13.73 -13.43
N LYS A 187 5.27 14.68 -13.88
CA LYS A 187 5.70 16.07 -14.00
C LYS A 187 5.97 16.71 -12.65
N PHE A 188 5.15 16.41 -11.64
CA PHE A 188 5.39 16.86 -10.27
C PHE A 188 6.69 16.28 -9.70
N PHE A 189 6.93 14.97 -9.91
CA PHE A 189 8.12 14.28 -9.39
C PHE A 189 9.43 14.69 -10.08
N ILE A 190 9.38 15.14 -11.35
CA ILE A 190 10.57 15.55 -12.12
C ILE A 190 10.90 17.02 -11.92
N PHE A 191 9.91 17.88 -11.61
CA PHE A 191 10.09 19.34 -11.52
C PHE A 191 10.09 19.88 -10.08
N THR A 192 9.96 19.01 -9.06
CA THR A 192 10.20 19.33 -7.64
C THR A 192 11.54 18.75 -7.19
#